data_fe489b13f8be0b765e86ca77875af7b5
#
_entry.id   fe489b13f8be0b765e86ca77875af7b5
#
_cell.length_a   1.000
_cell.length_b   1.000
_cell.length_c   1.000
_cell.angle_alpha   90.00
_cell.angle_beta   90.00
_cell.angle_gamma   90.00
#
_symmetry.space_group_name_H-M   'P 1'
#
loop_
_entity.id
_entity.type
_entity.pdbx_description
1 polymer ?
#
loop_
_entity_poly.entity_id
_entity_poly.type
_entity_poly.pdbx_seq_one_letter_code
_entity_poly.pdbx_strand_id
1 'polypeptide(L)'
;SNIMSILERRNGEIWVSGNNLCTITITQGKLTAHKLDLPIPTQMTDYMIEDRQHNLWVTQGENGIYRLSVDNKSKHFLKQEKGMTIVDLYEDNYGDIYLATIGKGLLKYNQPAEEFIPILYKGKQNLPIKSICQISQNELCLGTDGKGTKIFNIPKQLITDYPFDNNYLDSGTSKVHSVLKDNAGNLWIAIYQKGVMMIPAQPNSFKYIGYKSINKNIIGSNCITSLCRDHEGILWIGTDNDGIYGITTELKQKVHYAPHDSPSSVPSTVFGLYEDSEHNLWFGSYTNGLGRLDKKTGQCSYLQNLTDKNGNRIQRVYDLVEDQDKRLWIATMGAGLFYYDLKTGQSVYDPKFNAATKKYKWISCLLYAGDNHLYVGTYDGIRCIGLSTDDFKTEEILSRHIIHSLYEDPQGNIWIGNSEGLAEWNPQTQQLKTYTTAHGLSSNAVYAIKGDGQDNLWISTNAGMSRFNLNTHTFSNFYADDGLQGNEFSKNASFADHNGILWFGGTNGITYFNPQEITNPAKKWNVRIIDFYLHDQPIRKGMLSGGKEIINTSVFEARDFHLSHNDNAFSIEFSTRELNNSERITYLYTINNTPWVKLPKGVNRVSFSDLPPG
;
A
#
# COMPACT_ATOMS: atom_id res chain seq x y z
N SER A 1 30.27 17.86 -24.57
CA SER A 1 29.95 16.66 -25.37
C SER A 1 28.78 15.95 -24.71
N ASN A 2 27.77 15.59 -25.50
CA ASN A 2 26.62 14.85 -25.00
C ASN A 2 27.01 13.37 -24.89
N ILE A 3 26.76 12.76 -23.73
CA ILE A 3 26.84 11.33 -23.51
C ILE A 3 25.40 10.78 -23.62
N MET A 4 25.21 9.74 -24.43
CA MET A 4 23.91 9.13 -24.67
C MET A 4 23.78 7.80 -23.94
N SER A 5 24.83 6.98 -23.93
CA SER A 5 24.82 5.68 -23.30
C SER A 5 26.20 5.32 -22.73
N ILE A 6 26.21 4.51 -21.69
CA ILE A 6 27.42 3.94 -21.07
C ILE A 6 27.22 2.42 -21.03
N LEU A 7 28.25 1.68 -21.46
CA LEU A 7 28.26 0.23 -21.49
C LEU A 7 29.51 -0.28 -20.77
N GLU A 8 29.36 -1.10 -19.76
CA GLU A 8 30.42 -1.97 -19.26
C GLU A 8 30.40 -3.25 -20.08
N ARG A 9 31.49 -3.47 -20.83
CA ARG A 9 31.66 -4.69 -21.60
C ARG A 9 32.02 -5.85 -20.69
N ARG A 10 31.81 -7.06 -21.16
CA ARG A 10 32.13 -8.29 -20.39
C ARG A 10 33.61 -8.45 -20.05
N ASN A 11 34.50 -7.78 -20.76
CA ASN A 11 35.94 -7.71 -20.46
C ASN A 11 36.27 -6.64 -19.40
N GLY A 12 35.28 -5.91 -18.87
CA GLY A 12 35.44 -4.84 -17.88
C GLY A 12 35.76 -3.47 -18.45
N GLU A 13 35.86 -3.32 -19.79
CA GLU A 13 36.05 -2.01 -20.41
C GLU A 13 34.74 -1.17 -20.32
N ILE A 14 34.91 0.10 -19.97
CA ILE A 14 33.81 1.05 -19.98
C ILE A 14 33.78 1.79 -21.30
N TRP A 15 32.71 1.66 -22.04
CA TRP A 15 32.48 2.34 -23.30
C TRP A 15 31.42 3.41 -23.15
N VAL A 16 31.56 4.52 -23.87
CA VAL A 16 30.67 5.67 -23.82
C VAL A 16 30.29 6.10 -25.23
N SER A 17 29.00 6.20 -25.51
CA SER A 17 28.46 6.71 -26.77
C SER A 17 27.99 8.17 -26.65
N GLY A 18 27.88 8.83 -27.79
CA GLY A 18 27.45 10.22 -27.91
C GLY A 18 28.03 10.85 -29.17
N ASN A 19 28.59 12.06 -29.05
CA ASN A 19 29.26 12.72 -30.19
C ASN A 19 30.40 11.85 -30.79
N ASN A 20 31.05 11.06 -29.94
CA ASN A 20 32.02 10.03 -30.36
C ASN A 20 31.85 8.79 -29.49
N LEU A 21 32.17 7.64 -30.05
CA LEU A 21 32.29 6.39 -29.31
C LEU A 21 33.73 6.30 -28.74
N CYS A 22 33.80 6.16 -27.42
CA CYS A 22 35.07 6.19 -26.68
C CYS A 22 35.12 5.08 -25.64
N THR A 23 36.32 4.61 -25.29
CA THR A 23 36.58 3.90 -24.03
C THR A 23 36.98 4.88 -22.94
N ILE A 24 36.66 4.54 -21.70
CA ILE A 24 37.03 5.33 -20.51
C ILE A 24 38.02 4.51 -19.68
N THR A 25 39.17 5.12 -19.35
CA THR A 25 40.11 4.60 -18.37
C THR A 25 40.19 5.52 -17.16
N ILE A 26 40.29 4.91 -15.97
CA ILE A 26 40.45 5.63 -14.71
C ILE A 26 41.85 5.34 -14.18
N THR A 27 42.73 6.34 -14.22
CA THR A 27 44.08 6.21 -13.69
C THR A 27 44.30 7.27 -12.62
N GLN A 28 44.62 6.85 -11.41
CA GLN A 28 44.82 7.73 -10.24
C GLN A 28 43.66 8.71 -10.02
N GLY A 29 42.40 8.25 -10.18
CA GLY A 29 41.21 9.07 -10.03
C GLY A 29 40.93 10.03 -11.18
N LYS A 30 41.74 10.07 -12.23
CA LYS A 30 41.53 10.90 -13.43
C LYS A 30 40.90 10.06 -14.54
N LEU A 31 39.77 10.57 -15.07
CA LEU A 31 39.09 9.99 -16.23
C LEU A 31 39.81 10.40 -17.51
N THR A 32 40.15 9.44 -18.37
CA THR A 32 40.67 9.68 -19.71
C THR A 32 39.79 8.95 -20.73
N ALA A 33 39.37 9.66 -21.76
CA ALA A 33 38.58 9.12 -22.85
C ALA A 33 39.46 8.86 -24.06
N HIS A 34 39.40 7.64 -24.60
CA HIS A 34 40.11 7.23 -25.79
C HIS A 34 39.14 6.97 -26.92
N LYS A 35 39.24 7.72 -28.00
CA LYS A 35 38.38 7.53 -29.17
C LYS A 35 38.66 6.17 -29.80
N LEU A 36 37.61 5.45 -30.16
CA LEU A 36 37.69 4.15 -30.81
C LEU A 36 37.79 4.32 -32.34
N ASP A 37 38.61 3.48 -32.96
CA ASP A 37 38.65 3.30 -34.41
C ASP A 37 38.09 1.92 -34.75
N LEU A 38 36.88 1.90 -35.27
CA LEU A 38 36.12 0.69 -35.53
C LEU A 38 35.55 0.71 -36.97
N PRO A 39 35.28 -0.45 -37.60
CA PRO A 39 34.70 -0.52 -38.94
C PRO A 39 33.21 -0.19 -38.97
N ILE A 40 32.78 0.68 -38.04
CA ILE A 40 31.43 1.27 -37.96
C ILE A 40 31.60 2.77 -37.71
N PRO A 41 30.57 3.60 -38.04
CA PRO A 41 30.62 5.02 -37.67
C PRO A 41 30.69 5.18 -36.16
N THR A 42 31.70 5.92 -35.71
CA THR A 42 31.92 6.19 -34.26
C THR A 42 31.46 7.56 -33.82
N GLN A 43 30.89 8.36 -34.72
CA GLN A 43 30.35 9.69 -34.44
C GLN A 43 28.81 9.63 -34.37
N MET A 44 28.24 10.48 -33.53
CA MET A 44 26.77 10.61 -33.36
C MET A 44 26.10 9.27 -33.07
N THR A 45 26.69 8.53 -32.14
CA THR A 45 26.16 7.23 -31.69
C THR A 45 25.26 7.41 -30.48
N ASP A 46 24.15 6.67 -30.41
CA ASP A 46 23.15 6.80 -29.35
C ASP A 46 23.28 5.64 -28.33
N TYR A 47 22.64 4.52 -28.60
CA TYR A 47 22.57 3.37 -27.69
C TYR A 47 23.50 2.26 -28.13
N MET A 48 24.01 1.48 -27.18
CA MET A 48 24.85 0.33 -27.47
C MET A 48 24.66 -0.78 -26.46
N ILE A 49 24.76 -2.03 -26.93
CA ILE A 49 24.82 -3.22 -26.08
C ILE A 49 25.88 -4.20 -26.62
N GLU A 50 26.41 -5.04 -25.74
CA GLU A 50 27.17 -6.24 -26.11
C GLU A 50 26.25 -7.44 -25.88
N ASP A 51 25.91 -8.18 -26.96
CA ASP A 51 25.05 -9.36 -26.88
C ASP A 51 25.79 -10.58 -26.28
N ARG A 52 25.06 -11.67 -26.03
CA ARG A 52 25.62 -12.91 -25.45
C ARG A 52 26.67 -13.58 -26.34
N GLN A 53 26.65 -13.28 -27.63
CA GLN A 53 27.63 -13.78 -28.61
C GLN A 53 28.82 -12.83 -28.74
N HIS A 54 28.94 -11.81 -27.87
CA HIS A 54 29.95 -10.76 -27.88
C HIS A 54 29.93 -9.84 -29.10
N ASN A 55 28.84 -9.82 -29.88
CA ASN A 55 28.70 -8.80 -30.90
C ASN A 55 28.32 -7.47 -30.25
N LEU A 56 28.87 -6.39 -30.76
CA LEU A 56 28.53 -5.05 -30.38
C LEU A 56 27.43 -4.52 -31.32
N TRP A 57 26.32 -4.04 -30.71
CA TRP A 57 25.25 -3.37 -31.43
C TRP A 57 25.29 -1.89 -31.06
N VAL A 58 25.28 -1.00 -32.10
CA VAL A 58 25.36 0.45 -31.92
C VAL A 58 24.32 1.14 -32.78
N THR A 59 23.50 2.01 -32.21
CA THR A 59 22.47 2.78 -32.93
C THR A 59 22.93 4.18 -33.29
N GLN A 60 22.39 4.72 -34.37
CA GLN A 60 22.62 6.08 -34.85
C GLN A 60 21.29 6.78 -35.21
N GLY A 61 20.36 6.85 -34.27
CA GLY A 61 19.08 7.53 -34.43
C GLY A 61 18.32 7.08 -35.68
N GLU A 62 18.17 8.00 -36.63
CA GLU A 62 17.49 7.76 -37.92
C GLU A 62 18.34 6.99 -38.93
N ASN A 63 19.65 6.89 -38.72
CA ASN A 63 20.56 6.16 -39.61
C ASN A 63 20.58 4.65 -39.38
N GLY A 64 19.79 4.16 -38.44
CA GLY A 64 19.62 2.72 -38.16
C GLY A 64 20.58 2.17 -37.11
N ILE A 65 20.97 0.90 -37.27
CA ILE A 65 21.77 0.16 -36.30
C ILE A 65 22.88 -0.63 -36.97
N TYR A 66 24.04 -0.67 -36.35
CA TYR A 66 25.21 -1.44 -36.75
C TYR A 66 25.41 -2.61 -35.81
N ARG A 67 25.73 -3.78 -36.34
CA ARG A 67 26.29 -4.92 -35.61
C ARG A 67 27.76 -5.07 -35.98
N LEU A 68 28.62 -5.09 -34.99
CA LEU A 68 30.02 -5.44 -35.13
C LEU A 68 30.23 -6.81 -34.46
N SER A 69 30.60 -7.80 -35.27
CA SER A 69 30.91 -9.14 -34.77
C SER A 69 32.31 -9.25 -34.16
N VAL A 70 32.57 -10.34 -33.40
CA VAL A 70 33.84 -10.58 -32.73
C VAL A 70 35.02 -10.61 -33.69
N ASP A 71 34.80 -11.05 -34.94
CA ASP A 71 35.79 -11.08 -36.02
C ASP A 71 35.93 -9.73 -36.77
N ASN A 72 35.46 -8.65 -36.17
CA ASN A 72 35.49 -7.26 -36.69
C ASN A 72 34.74 -7.04 -38.01
N LYS A 73 33.79 -7.91 -38.37
CA LYS A 73 32.90 -7.67 -39.49
C LYS A 73 31.71 -6.84 -39.07
N SER A 74 31.41 -5.77 -39.83
CA SER A 74 30.29 -4.92 -39.58
C SER A 74 29.12 -5.18 -40.54
N LYS A 75 27.89 -5.07 -40.02
CA LYS A 75 26.66 -5.09 -40.80
C LYS A 75 25.77 -3.93 -40.39
N HIS A 76 25.17 -3.27 -41.38
CA HIS A 76 24.27 -2.13 -41.20
C HIS A 76 22.84 -2.50 -41.53
N PHE A 77 21.89 -2.25 -40.59
CA PHE A 77 20.47 -2.54 -40.73
C PHE A 77 19.64 -1.25 -40.62
N LEU A 78 18.42 -1.25 -41.18
CA LEU A 78 17.47 -0.13 -41.12
C LEU A 78 18.05 1.18 -41.64
N LYS A 79 18.73 1.13 -42.77
CA LYS A 79 19.36 2.30 -43.40
C LYS A 79 18.30 3.33 -43.80
N GLN A 80 18.37 4.56 -43.23
CA GLN A 80 17.55 5.71 -43.62
C GLN A 80 16.04 5.42 -43.69
N GLU A 81 15.52 4.69 -42.72
CA GLU A 81 14.09 4.43 -42.60
C GLU A 81 13.34 5.72 -42.19
N LYS A 82 12.65 6.34 -43.17
CA LYS A 82 11.92 7.60 -42.94
C LYS A 82 10.85 7.45 -41.85
N GLY A 83 10.82 8.41 -40.93
CA GLY A 83 9.82 8.47 -39.86
C GLY A 83 10.05 7.43 -38.75
N MET A 84 11.25 6.87 -38.63
CA MET A 84 11.64 5.98 -37.55
C MET A 84 12.88 6.54 -36.82
N THR A 85 12.81 6.57 -35.48
CA THR A 85 13.97 6.86 -34.64
C THR A 85 14.13 5.74 -33.62
N ILE A 86 15.31 5.14 -33.53
CA ILE A 86 15.64 4.13 -32.51
C ILE A 86 15.96 4.88 -31.21
N VAL A 87 15.30 4.50 -30.12
CA VAL A 87 15.40 5.18 -28.83
C VAL A 87 15.75 4.27 -27.67
N ASP A 88 15.78 2.96 -27.88
CA ASP A 88 16.30 1.98 -26.91
C ASP A 88 16.65 0.66 -27.63
N LEU A 89 17.55 -0.10 -27.03
CA LEU A 89 18.08 -1.36 -27.55
C LEU A 89 18.21 -2.35 -26.41
N TYR A 90 17.65 -3.54 -26.57
CA TYR A 90 17.55 -4.51 -25.49
C TYR A 90 17.79 -5.95 -25.95
N GLU A 91 18.56 -6.74 -25.18
CA GLU A 91 18.70 -8.19 -25.31
C GLU A 91 17.91 -8.89 -24.21
N ASP A 92 17.00 -9.80 -24.55
CA ASP A 92 16.22 -10.54 -23.56
C ASP A 92 16.97 -11.77 -23.00
N ASN A 93 16.36 -12.46 -22.03
CA ASN A 93 16.92 -13.65 -21.40
C ASN A 93 17.08 -14.85 -22.36
N TYR A 94 16.47 -14.80 -23.55
CA TYR A 94 16.64 -15.81 -24.61
C TYR A 94 17.75 -15.45 -25.60
N GLY A 95 18.32 -14.23 -25.52
CA GLY A 95 19.32 -13.71 -26.45
C GLY A 95 18.71 -13.05 -27.69
N ASP A 96 17.40 -12.80 -27.69
CA ASP A 96 16.73 -12.07 -28.75
C ASP A 96 16.97 -10.55 -28.59
N ILE A 97 17.26 -9.87 -29.70
CA ILE A 97 17.52 -8.43 -29.74
C ILE A 97 16.24 -7.67 -30.15
N TYR A 98 15.93 -6.64 -29.38
CA TYR A 98 14.78 -5.78 -29.61
C TYR A 98 15.18 -4.32 -29.74
N LEU A 99 14.48 -3.58 -30.61
CA LEU A 99 14.58 -2.13 -30.75
C LEU A 99 13.27 -1.48 -30.34
N ALA A 100 13.37 -0.49 -29.46
CA ALA A 100 12.30 0.47 -29.23
C ALA A 100 12.38 1.60 -30.25
N THR A 101 11.29 1.88 -30.94
CA THR A 101 11.28 2.94 -31.94
C THR A 101 10.10 3.89 -31.79
N ILE A 102 10.35 5.15 -32.13
CA ILE A 102 9.32 6.12 -32.45
C ILE A 102 9.02 5.96 -33.93
N GLY A 103 7.76 5.71 -34.26
CA GLY A 103 7.27 5.55 -35.63
C GLY A 103 6.97 4.11 -36.08
N LYS A 104 7.77 3.10 -35.68
CA LYS A 104 7.57 1.69 -36.07
C LYS A 104 7.37 0.71 -34.90
N GLY A 105 7.27 1.18 -33.67
CA GLY A 105 6.97 0.34 -32.50
C GLY A 105 8.13 -0.54 -32.05
N LEU A 106 7.83 -1.77 -31.67
CA LEU A 106 8.80 -2.78 -31.26
C LEU A 106 9.26 -3.57 -32.46
N LEU A 107 10.57 -3.61 -32.67
CA LEU A 107 11.18 -4.46 -33.69
C LEU A 107 11.99 -5.57 -33.03
N LYS A 108 11.91 -6.79 -33.54
CA LYS A 108 12.70 -7.94 -33.10
C LYS A 108 13.67 -8.36 -34.21
N TYR A 109 14.92 -8.60 -33.84
CA TYR A 109 15.91 -9.16 -34.79
C TYR A 109 15.60 -10.63 -35.10
N ASN A 110 15.42 -10.92 -36.39
CA ASN A 110 15.30 -12.28 -36.89
C ASN A 110 16.66 -12.76 -37.43
N GLN A 111 17.35 -13.59 -36.64
CA GLN A 111 18.69 -14.04 -36.96
C GLN A 111 18.78 -14.85 -38.28
N PRO A 112 17.86 -15.78 -38.60
CA PRO A 112 17.89 -16.51 -39.89
C PRO A 112 17.73 -15.62 -41.11
N ALA A 113 16.87 -14.61 -41.05
CA ALA A 113 16.64 -13.67 -42.13
C ALA A 113 17.62 -12.49 -42.11
N GLU A 114 18.36 -12.33 -41.05
CA GLU A 114 19.23 -11.17 -40.75
C GLU A 114 18.55 -9.81 -40.96
N GLU A 115 17.33 -9.67 -40.46
CA GLU A 115 16.52 -8.44 -40.56
C GLU A 115 15.74 -8.17 -39.26
N PHE A 116 15.25 -6.94 -39.10
CA PHE A 116 14.37 -6.58 -37.99
C PHE A 116 12.91 -6.67 -38.41
N ILE A 117 12.13 -7.46 -37.68
CA ILE A 117 10.69 -7.71 -37.95
C ILE A 117 9.85 -6.95 -36.92
N PRO A 118 8.80 -6.22 -37.33
CA PRO A 118 7.95 -5.50 -36.44
C PRO A 118 6.99 -6.40 -35.67
N ILE A 119 6.81 -6.10 -34.36
CA ILE A 119 5.80 -6.72 -33.51
C ILE A 119 4.60 -5.77 -33.42
N LEU A 120 3.42 -6.28 -33.75
CA LEU A 120 2.22 -5.46 -33.87
C LEU A 120 1.51 -5.27 -32.52
N TYR A 121 1.08 -4.05 -32.25
CA TYR A 121 0.14 -3.75 -31.17
C TYR A 121 -1.25 -3.50 -31.77
N LYS A 122 -2.24 -4.34 -31.39
CA LYS A 122 -3.62 -4.27 -31.94
C LYS A 122 -3.65 -4.19 -33.49
N GLY A 123 -2.77 -4.96 -34.13
CA GLY A 123 -2.66 -5.02 -35.60
C GLY A 123 -1.92 -3.85 -36.26
N LYS A 124 -1.29 -2.95 -35.48
CA LYS A 124 -0.62 -1.74 -35.98
C LYS A 124 0.84 -1.66 -35.52
N GLN A 125 1.70 -1.01 -36.30
CA GLN A 125 3.14 -0.78 -36.02
C GLN A 125 3.42 0.56 -35.33
N ASN A 126 2.41 1.34 -34.96
CA ASN A 126 2.56 2.73 -34.56
C ASN A 126 2.61 2.98 -33.05
N LEU A 127 2.99 2.00 -32.25
CA LEU A 127 3.15 2.18 -30.81
C LEU A 127 4.48 2.91 -30.55
N PRO A 128 4.50 4.17 -30.07
CA PRO A 128 5.73 4.90 -29.84
C PRO A 128 6.42 4.39 -28.56
N ILE A 129 7.39 3.50 -28.68
CA ILE A 129 8.09 2.89 -27.56
C ILE A 129 9.36 3.68 -27.25
N LYS A 130 9.58 4.00 -25.98
CA LYS A 130 10.71 4.79 -25.45
C LYS A 130 11.73 3.95 -24.71
N SER A 131 11.31 2.87 -24.05
CA SER A 131 12.19 2.05 -23.22
C SER A 131 11.66 0.63 -23.11
N ILE A 132 12.60 -0.33 -22.94
CA ILE A 132 12.32 -1.76 -22.80
C ILE A 132 13.04 -2.25 -21.54
N CYS A 133 12.35 -3.07 -20.74
CA CYS A 133 12.92 -3.75 -19.59
C CYS A 133 12.31 -5.11 -19.39
N GLN A 134 13.11 -6.16 -19.18
CA GLN A 134 12.58 -7.49 -18.86
C GLN A 134 12.12 -7.56 -17.40
N ILE A 135 10.84 -7.91 -17.21
CA ILE A 135 10.23 -7.99 -15.87
C ILE A 135 10.05 -9.43 -15.37
N SER A 136 9.88 -10.39 -16.28
CA SER A 136 9.85 -11.82 -15.98
C SER A 136 10.57 -12.61 -17.06
N GLN A 137 10.72 -13.93 -16.90
CA GLN A 137 11.34 -14.77 -17.92
C GLN A 137 10.68 -14.61 -19.30
N ASN A 138 9.36 -14.40 -19.33
CA ASN A 138 8.56 -14.40 -20.57
C ASN A 138 8.00 -13.03 -20.93
N GLU A 139 8.35 -11.94 -20.22
CA GLU A 139 7.70 -10.65 -20.40
C GLU A 139 8.66 -9.48 -20.38
N LEU A 140 8.50 -8.59 -21.37
CA LEU A 140 9.13 -7.27 -21.39
C LEU A 140 8.09 -6.20 -21.06
N CYS A 141 8.46 -5.27 -20.19
CA CYS A 141 7.73 -4.03 -19.94
C CYS A 141 8.20 -2.97 -20.96
N LEU A 142 7.26 -2.32 -21.62
CA LEU A 142 7.50 -1.30 -22.63
C LEU A 142 6.97 0.05 -22.15
N GLY A 143 7.85 1.02 -22.01
CA GLY A 143 7.48 2.42 -21.78
C GLY A 143 7.12 3.10 -23.10
N THR A 144 6.02 3.86 -23.16
CA THR A 144 5.56 4.50 -24.39
C THR A 144 5.41 6.03 -24.27
N ASP A 145 5.47 6.72 -25.38
CA ASP A 145 5.21 8.16 -25.44
C ASP A 145 3.70 8.43 -25.60
N GLY A 146 3.00 8.54 -24.48
CA GLY A 146 1.58 8.90 -24.44
C GLY A 146 0.59 7.73 -24.62
N LYS A 147 1.05 6.47 -24.47
CA LYS A 147 0.19 5.27 -24.44
C LYS A 147 0.41 4.46 -23.17
N GLY A 148 1.06 5.04 -22.15
CA GLY A 148 1.36 4.38 -20.88
C GLY A 148 2.38 3.26 -20.99
N THR A 149 2.28 2.26 -20.12
CA THR A 149 3.10 1.05 -20.15
C THR A 149 2.37 -0.09 -20.82
N LYS A 150 3.14 -0.97 -21.49
CA LYS A 150 2.63 -2.18 -22.13
C LYS A 150 3.47 -3.38 -21.69
N ILE A 151 2.90 -4.56 -21.78
CA ILE A 151 3.60 -5.83 -21.62
C ILE A 151 3.69 -6.53 -22.99
N PHE A 152 4.89 -6.91 -23.36
CA PHE A 152 5.12 -7.83 -24.46
C PHE A 152 5.38 -9.22 -23.91
N ASN A 153 4.47 -10.16 -24.21
CA ASN A 153 4.65 -11.57 -23.89
C ASN A 153 5.47 -12.25 -24.98
N ILE A 154 6.69 -12.65 -24.63
CA ILE A 154 7.69 -13.18 -25.59
C ILE A 154 7.19 -14.47 -26.29
N PRO A 155 6.71 -15.52 -25.59
CA PRO A 155 6.24 -16.73 -26.26
C PRO A 155 5.02 -16.52 -27.15
N LYS A 156 4.10 -15.63 -26.73
CA LYS A 156 2.85 -15.36 -27.47
C LYS A 156 3.03 -14.31 -28.57
N GLN A 157 4.16 -13.63 -28.63
CA GLN A 157 4.41 -12.50 -29.54
C GLN A 157 3.28 -11.44 -29.50
N LEU A 158 2.76 -11.16 -28.31
CA LEU A 158 1.60 -10.31 -28.09
C LEU A 158 1.91 -9.16 -27.15
N ILE A 159 1.58 -7.93 -27.59
CA ILE A 159 1.62 -6.73 -26.75
C ILE A 159 0.24 -6.47 -26.18
N THR A 160 0.14 -6.32 -24.87
CA THR A 160 -1.08 -5.99 -24.11
C THR A 160 -0.88 -4.73 -23.28
N ASP A 161 -1.98 -4.12 -22.85
CA ASP A 161 -1.93 -3.04 -21.87
C ASP A 161 -1.42 -3.58 -20.53
N TYR A 162 -0.61 -2.80 -19.81
CA TYR A 162 -0.17 -3.14 -18.45
C TYR A 162 -1.05 -2.40 -17.44
N PRO A 163 -2.08 -3.05 -16.89
CA PRO A 163 -2.95 -2.44 -15.90
C PRO A 163 -2.27 -2.48 -14.54
N PHE A 164 -1.44 -1.52 -14.21
CA PHE A 164 -1.09 -1.32 -12.83
C PHE A 164 -2.10 -0.35 -12.19
N ASP A 165 -2.60 -0.74 -11.05
CA ASP A 165 -3.52 0.06 -10.26
C ASP A 165 -2.71 1.16 -9.56
N ASN A 166 -2.93 2.39 -9.95
CA ASN A 166 -2.24 3.53 -9.36
C ASN A 166 -3.26 4.64 -9.07
N ASN A 167 -3.17 5.18 -7.87
CA ASN A 167 -4.07 6.22 -7.38
C ASN A 167 -3.78 7.62 -7.97
N TYR A 168 -2.63 7.83 -8.63
CA TYR A 168 -2.14 9.15 -9.01
C TYR A 168 -1.95 9.35 -10.51
N LEU A 169 -1.92 8.28 -11.31
CA LEU A 169 -1.51 8.33 -12.71
C LEU A 169 -2.41 7.47 -13.58
N ASP A 170 -2.84 8.02 -14.72
CA ASP A 170 -3.44 7.21 -15.77
C ASP A 170 -2.36 6.36 -16.44
N SER A 171 -2.37 5.06 -16.16
CA SER A 171 -1.44 4.09 -16.73
C SER A 171 -1.60 3.91 -18.24
N GLY A 172 -2.74 4.33 -18.82
CA GLY A 172 -3.07 4.15 -20.24
C GLY A 172 -2.58 5.26 -21.16
N THR A 173 -2.43 6.49 -20.64
CA THR A 173 -2.10 7.69 -21.45
C THR A 173 -0.81 8.43 -21.04
N SER A 174 -0.17 8.01 -19.96
CA SER A 174 1.07 8.62 -19.47
C SER A 174 2.23 8.48 -20.48
N LYS A 175 3.11 9.49 -20.53
CA LYS A 175 4.37 9.44 -21.26
C LYS A 175 5.43 8.80 -20.38
N VAL A 176 5.82 7.57 -20.71
CA VAL A 176 6.82 6.80 -19.97
C VAL A 176 8.16 6.88 -20.69
N HIS A 177 9.14 7.51 -20.06
CA HIS A 177 10.45 7.75 -20.65
C HIS A 177 11.44 6.62 -20.40
N SER A 178 11.34 5.97 -19.25
CA SER A 178 12.23 4.86 -18.88
C SER A 178 11.51 3.86 -18.00
N VAL A 179 11.87 2.60 -18.14
CA VAL A 179 11.47 1.49 -17.27
C VAL A 179 12.72 0.73 -16.86
N LEU A 180 12.80 0.36 -15.58
CA LEU A 180 13.96 -0.34 -15.02
C LEU A 180 13.47 -1.33 -13.96
N LYS A 181 14.00 -2.54 -13.96
CA LYS A 181 13.86 -3.50 -12.87
C LYS A 181 15.14 -3.55 -12.06
N ASP A 182 15.05 -3.27 -10.76
CA ASP A 182 16.20 -3.35 -9.87
C ASP A 182 16.52 -4.79 -9.44
N ASN A 183 17.65 -4.96 -8.74
CA ASN A 183 18.09 -6.27 -8.26
C ASN A 183 17.20 -6.86 -7.16
N ALA A 184 16.34 -6.06 -6.52
CA ALA A 184 15.31 -6.52 -5.59
C ALA A 184 14.04 -6.98 -6.32
N GLY A 185 13.97 -6.75 -7.63
CA GLY A 185 12.84 -7.08 -8.49
C GLY A 185 11.79 -5.97 -8.59
N ASN A 186 12.00 -4.80 -7.95
CA ASN A 186 11.08 -3.68 -8.07
C ASN A 186 11.15 -3.10 -9.48
N LEU A 187 9.99 -2.72 -10.03
CA LEU A 187 9.90 -2.07 -11.33
C LEU A 187 9.78 -0.55 -11.14
N TRP A 188 10.76 0.18 -11.68
CA TRP A 188 10.82 1.63 -11.67
C TRP A 188 10.34 2.19 -13.00
N ILE A 189 9.43 3.15 -12.98
CA ILE A 189 8.80 3.74 -14.15
C ILE A 189 8.95 5.26 -14.07
N ALA A 190 9.77 5.83 -14.95
CA ALA A 190 9.96 7.28 -15.06
C ALA A 190 8.88 7.88 -15.97
N ILE A 191 8.06 8.78 -15.42
CA ILE A 191 6.94 9.40 -16.11
C ILE A 191 7.24 10.86 -16.34
N TYR A 192 7.17 11.27 -17.60
CA TYR A 192 7.51 12.64 -18.01
C TYR A 192 6.74 13.69 -17.22
N GLN A 193 7.46 14.62 -16.62
CA GLN A 193 6.95 15.73 -15.79
C GLN A 193 6.11 15.30 -14.56
N LYS A 194 6.07 14.01 -14.21
CA LYS A 194 5.28 13.50 -13.07
C LYS A 194 6.13 12.74 -12.04
N GLY A 195 7.42 12.55 -12.30
CA GLY A 195 8.34 11.89 -11.40
C GLY A 195 8.56 10.40 -11.71
N VAL A 196 8.94 9.65 -10.69
CA VAL A 196 9.26 8.22 -10.78
C VAL A 196 8.29 7.44 -9.90
N MET A 197 7.70 6.40 -10.48
CA MET A 197 6.87 5.44 -9.77
C MET A 197 7.65 4.14 -9.58
N MET A 198 7.52 3.55 -8.41
CA MET A 198 8.04 2.22 -8.12
C MET A 198 6.90 1.25 -7.88
N ILE A 199 6.95 0.10 -8.56
CA ILE A 199 6.08 -1.05 -8.32
C ILE A 199 6.92 -2.09 -7.57
N PRO A 200 6.58 -2.43 -6.31
CA PRO A 200 7.33 -3.42 -5.55
C PRO A 200 7.31 -4.79 -6.22
N ALA A 201 8.40 -5.56 -6.10
CA ALA A 201 8.48 -6.94 -6.59
C ALA A 201 7.43 -7.86 -5.97
N GLN A 202 7.05 -7.58 -4.74
CA GLN A 202 5.97 -8.24 -4.01
C GLN A 202 5.01 -7.14 -3.52
N PRO A 203 4.01 -6.75 -4.33
CA PRO A 203 3.00 -5.82 -3.87
C PRO A 203 2.21 -6.48 -2.73
N ASN A 204 1.95 -5.72 -1.67
CA ASN A 204 0.96 -6.14 -0.70
C ASN A 204 -0.40 -6.27 -1.39
N SER A 205 -1.14 -7.31 -1.03
CA SER A 205 -2.45 -7.60 -1.64
C SER A 205 -3.58 -6.71 -1.09
N PHE A 206 -3.25 -5.59 -0.45
CA PHE A 206 -4.24 -4.56 -0.08
C PHE A 206 -4.78 -3.89 -1.33
N LYS A 207 -6.12 -3.82 -1.40
CA LYS A 207 -6.84 -3.19 -2.50
C LYS A 207 -7.58 -1.96 -1.98
N TYR A 208 -7.70 -0.97 -2.83
CA TYR A 208 -8.26 0.33 -2.47
C TYR A 208 -9.45 0.71 -3.35
N ILE A 209 -10.46 1.32 -2.73
CA ILE A 209 -11.59 1.99 -3.39
C ILE A 209 -11.72 3.38 -2.80
N GLY A 210 -11.74 4.41 -3.66
CA GLY A 210 -11.95 5.79 -3.23
C GLY A 210 -11.48 6.82 -4.24
N TYR A 211 -11.61 8.09 -3.88
CA TYR A 211 -11.41 9.22 -4.78
C TYR A 211 -9.96 9.40 -5.28
N LYS A 212 -8.99 8.82 -4.58
CA LYS A 212 -7.58 8.85 -5.02
C LYS A 212 -7.30 7.88 -6.16
N SER A 213 -8.21 6.94 -6.45
CA SER A 213 -8.04 5.99 -7.55
C SER A 213 -8.69 6.52 -8.81
N ILE A 214 -7.94 6.58 -9.90
CA ILE A 214 -8.46 6.97 -11.21
C ILE A 214 -9.47 5.93 -11.73
N ASN A 215 -9.23 4.65 -11.43
CA ASN A 215 -10.03 3.55 -11.97
C ASN A 215 -11.12 3.05 -11.02
N LYS A 216 -11.05 3.39 -9.72
CA LYS A 216 -11.96 2.91 -8.67
C LYS A 216 -12.52 4.05 -7.82
N ASN A 217 -12.68 5.22 -8.41
CA ASN A 217 -13.39 6.34 -7.78
C ASN A 217 -14.91 6.15 -7.94
N ILE A 218 -15.46 5.16 -7.24
CA ILE A 218 -16.87 4.78 -7.29
C ILE A 218 -17.69 5.28 -6.09
N ILE A 219 -17.03 5.88 -5.11
CA ILE A 219 -17.63 6.34 -3.85
C ILE A 219 -17.30 7.81 -3.53
N GLY A 220 -16.99 8.62 -4.52
CA GLY A 220 -16.66 10.04 -4.29
C GLY A 220 -15.48 10.27 -3.33
N SER A 221 -15.46 11.41 -2.67
CA SER A 221 -14.33 11.93 -1.86
C SER A 221 -14.50 11.71 -0.37
N ASN A 222 -15.07 10.62 0.13
CA ASN A 222 -15.64 10.68 1.45
C ASN A 222 -14.96 9.82 2.50
N CYS A 223 -14.99 10.31 3.74
CA CYS A 223 -14.79 9.53 4.93
C CYS A 223 -15.90 8.47 5.01
N ILE A 224 -15.50 7.22 5.12
CA ILE A 224 -16.41 6.07 5.24
C ILE A 224 -16.72 5.87 6.71
N THR A 225 -17.97 5.94 7.06
CA THR A 225 -18.44 5.85 8.45
C THR A 225 -19.03 4.49 8.82
N SER A 226 -19.54 3.74 7.83
CA SER A 226 -20.10 2.41 8.06
C SER A 226 -20.11 1.55 6.81
N LEU A 227 -20.09 0.24 7.01
CA LEU A 227 -20.09 -0.78 5.95
C LEU A 227 -21.02 -1.92 6.33
N CYS A 228 -21.88 -2.32 5.40
CA CYS A 228 -22.76 -3.48 5.56
C CYS A 228 -22.95 -4.18 4.20
N ARG A 229 -22.88 -5.50 4.15
CA ARG A 229 -23.27 -6.27 2.95
C ARG A 229 -24.64 -6.89 3.18
N ASP A 230 -25.53 -6.70 2.24
CA ASP A 230 -26.86 -7.29 2.31
C ASP A 230 -26.87 -8.74 1.78
N HIS A 231 -28.00 -9.43 1.96
CA HIS A 231 -28.22 -10.80 1.52
C HIS A 231 -28.14 -10.97 -0.01
N GLU A 232 -28.37 -9.89 -0.78
CA GLU A 232 -28.19 -9.89 -2.25
C GLU A 232 -26.73 -9.72 -2.67
N GLY A 233 -25.80 -9.53 -1.72
CA GLY A 233 -24.37 -9.33 -1.96
C GLY A 233 -23.98 -7.89 -2.27
N ILE A 234 -24.89 -6.92 -2.16
CA ILE A 234 -24.57 -5.51 -2.34
C ILE A 234 -23.86 -4.98 -1.09
N LEU A 235 -22.73 -4.35 -1.29
CA LEU A 235 -22.00 -3.63 -0.24
C LEU A 235 -22.58 -2.22 -0.11
N TRP A 236 -23.23 -1.96 1.00
CA TRP A 236 -23.74 -0.66 1.37
C TRP A 236 -22.69 0.11 2.17
N ILE A 237 -22.49 1.36 1.82
CA ILE A 237 -21.44 2.22 2.34
C ILE A 237 -22.06 3.52 2.82
N GLY A 238 -21.96 3.77 4.12
CA GLY A 238 -22.32 5.05 4.72
C GLY A 238 -21.14 6.01 4.70
N THR A 239 -21.41 7.27 4.41
CA THR A 239 -20.41 8.33 4.31
C THR A 239 -20.67 9.48 5.28
N ASP A 240 -19.64 10.28 5.51
CA ASP A 240 -19.73 11.51 6.30
C ASP A 240 -19.86 12.72 5.38
N ASN A 241 -20.93 12.92 4.67
CA ASN A 241 -21.37 14.09 3.90
C ASN A 241 -22.08 13.77 2.58
N ASP A 242 -22.06 12.52 2.10
CA ASP A 242 -22.51 12.20 0.74
C ASP A 242 -23.54 11.04 0.70
N GLY A 243 -24.19 10.75 1.83
CA GLY A 243 -25.26 9.76 1.93
C GLY A 243 -24.79 8.32 1.85
N ILE A 244 -25.48 7.51 1.04
CA ILE A 244 -25.32 6.06 0.98
C ILE A 244 -24.99 5.60 -0.45
N TYR A 245 -23.95 4.77 -0.57
CA TYR A 245 -23.61 4.08 -1.82
C TYR A 245 -23.94 2.58 -1.74
N GLY A 246 -24.35 2.00 -2.85
CA GLY A 246 -24.47 0.55 -3.04
C GLY A 246 -23.55 0.08 -4.16
N ILE A 247 -22.66 -0.88 -3.87
CA ILE A 247 -21.66 -1.42 -4.79
C ILE A 247 -21.91 -2.90 -5.01
N THR A 248 -21.81 -3.36 -6.27
CA THR A 248 -21.94 -4.78 -6.59
C THR A 248 -20.67 -5.57 -6.19
N THR A 249 -20.75 -6.89 -6.25
CA THR A 249 -19.61 -7.80 -6.04
C THR A 249 -18.47 -7.58 -7.04
N GLU A 250 -18.78 -7.10 -8.27
CA GLU A 250 -17.79 -6.74 -9.28
C GLU A 250 -17.19 -5.32 -9.05
N LEU A 251 -17.46 -4.72 -7.91
CA LEU A 251 -17.01 -3.36 -7.56
C LEU A 251 -17.49 -2.28 -8.53
N LYS A 252 -18.70 -2.40 -9.02
CA LYS A 252 -19.37 -1.38 -9.82
C LYS A 252 -20.39 -0.65 -8.95
N GLN A 253 -20.44 0.67 -9.06
CA GLN A 253 -21.48 1.47 -8.41
C GLN A 253 -22.84 1.04 -8.98
N LYS A 254 -23.71 0.52 -8.11
CA LYS A 254 -25.09 0.17 -8.44
C LYS A 254 -26.00 1.37 -8.26
N VAL A 255 -25.86 2.03 -7.10
CA VAL A 255 -26.65 3.19 -6.71
C VAL A 255 -25.83 4.17 -5.90
N HIS A 256 -26.24 5.45 -5.93
CA HIS A 256 -25.81 6.49 -5.01
C HIS A 256 -27.03 7.30 -4.60
N TYR A 257 -27.35 7.25 -3.34
CA TYR A 257 -28.42 8.03 -2.71
C TYR A 257 -27.80 9.22 -2.01
N ALA A 258 -27.77 10.35 -2.70
CA ALA A 258 -27.26 11.61 -2.17
C ALA A 258 -28.30 12.33 -1.31
N PRO A 259 -27.89 13.12 -0.31
CA PRO A 259 -28.78 13.95 0.47
C PRO A 259 -29.51 14.99 -0.40
N HIS A 260 -30.79 15.23 -0.12
CA HIS A 260 -31.59 16.27 -0.79
C HIS A 260 -32.67 16.82 0.15
N ASP A 261 -33.29 17.96 -0.19
CA ASP A 261 -34.29 18.62 0.61
C ASP A 261 -35.63 17.88 0.57
N SER A 262 -35.77 16.77 1.29
CA SER A 262 -36.99 15.99 1.47
C SER A 262 -36.96 15.25 2.80
N PRO A 263 -38.13 15.13 3.49
CA PRO A 263 -38.22 14.33 4.70
C PRO A 263 -37.89 12.84 4.52
N SER A 264 -37.97 12.34 3.29
CA SER A 264 -37.62 10.95 2.93
C SER A 264 -36.21 10.80 2.32
N SER A 265 -35.38 11.86 2.36
CA SER A 265 -34.01 11.83 1.91
C SER A 265 -33.13 11.02 2.84
N VAL A 266 -32.07 10.39 2.30
CA VAL A 266 -30.93 9.92 3.10
C VAL A 266 -30.27 11.11 3.79
N PRO A 267 -29.70 10.97 5.00
CA PRO A 267 -28.97 12.03 5.65
C PRO A 267 -27.59 12.20 5.02
N SER A 268 -26.97 13.37 5.20
CA SER A 268 -25.61 13.61 4.76
C SER A 268 -24.60 12.67 5.46
N THR A 269 -24.72 12.52 6.77
CA THR A 269 -23.87 11.66 7.60
C THR A 269 -24.64 10.43 8.05
N VAL A 270 -24.13 9.27 7.67
CA VAL A 270 -24.72 7.95 7.92
C VAL A 270 -23.82 7.14 8.84
N PHE A 271 -24.32 6.75 9.99
CA PHE A 271 -23.67 5.81 10.91
C PHE A 271 -24.41 4.47 10.93
N GLY A 272 -23.79 3.43 11.44
CA GLY A 272 -24.44 2.17 11.79
C GLY A 272 -25.37 1.59 10.72
N LEU A 273 -24.82 1.15 9.57
CA LEU A 273 -25.59 0.40 8.58
C LEU A 273 -25.78 -1.04 9.04
N TYR A 274 -27.02 -1.54 8.98
CA TYR A 274 -27.37 -2.88 9.40
C TYR A 274 -28.53 -3.45 8.57
N GLU A 275 -28.39 -4.67 8.05
CA GLU A 275 -29.51 -5.42 7.47
C GLU A 275 -30.10 -6.34 8.53
N ASP A 276 -31.39 -6.20 8.81
CA ASP A 276 -32.09 -7.07 9.75
C ASP A 276 -32.43 -8.43 9.12
N SER A 277 -32.88 -9.35 9.95
CA SER A 277 -33.24 -10.70 9.53
C SER A 277 -34.48 -10.78 8.62
N GLU A 278 -35.19 -9.67 8.42
CA GLU A 278 -36.30 -9.48 7.47
C GLU A 278 -35.82 -8.79 6.17
N HIS A 279 -34.49 -8.61 6.03
CA HIS A 279 -33.84 -7.96 4.89
C HIS A 279 -34.11 -6.46 4.74
N ASN A 280 -34.55 -5.77 5.81
CA ASN A 280 -34.64 -4.33 5.83
C ASN A 280 -33.25 -3.74 6.07
N LEU A 281 -32.88 -2.71 5.30
CA LEU A 281 -31.64 -1.98 5.52
C LEU A 281 -31.91 -0.78 6.44
N TRP A 282 -31.36 -0.84 7.64
CA TRP A 282 -31.42 0.20 8.65
C TRP A 282 -30.14 1.04 8.65
N PHE A 283 -30.29 2.30 9.01
CA PHE A 283 -29.13 3.18 9.21
C PHE A 283 -29.37 4.15 10.36
N GLY A 284 -28.30 4.40 11.09
CA GLY A 284 -28.23 5.50 12.04
C GLY A 284 -27.83 6.80 11.36
N SER A 285 -28.28 7.94 11.88
CA SER A 285 -27.87 9.25 11.39
C SER A 285 -27.43 10.18 12.52
N TYR A 286 -26.75 11.26 12.17
CA TYR A 286 -26.35 12.30 13.12
C TYR A 286 -27.52 13.27 13.45
N THR A 287 -28.43 13.47 12.52
CA THR A 287 -29.48 14.50 12.63
C THR A 287 -30.90 13.98 12.65
N ASN A 288 -31.17 12.81 12.03
CA ASN A 288 -32.56 12.37 11.74
C ASN A 288 -32.95 11.10 12.52
N GLY A 289 -32.09 10.57 13.38
CA GLY A 289 -32.36 9.38 14.18
C GLY A 289 -32.17 8.09 13.42
N LEU A 290 -33.00 7.08 13.66
CA LEU A 290 -33.01 5.79 13.01
C LEU A 290 -33.87 5.83 11.75
N GLY A 291 -33.30 5.47 10.62
CA GLY A 291 -33.99 5.38 9.34
C GLY A 291 -33.93 3.96 8.74
N ARG A 292 -34.91 3.62 7.92
CA ARG A 292 -34.97 2.44 7.09
C ARG A 292 -34.96 2.88 5.62
N LEU A 293 -34.06 2.30 4.84
CA LEU A 293 -33.87 2.60 3.43
C LEU A 293 -34.65 1.64 2.54
N ASP A 294 -35.44 2.17 1.62
CA ASP A 294 -35.93 1.42 0.46
C ASP A 294 -34.76 1.29 -0.55
N LYS A 295 -34.22 0.08 -0.67
CA LYS A 295 -33.05 -0.24 -1.51
C LYS A 295 -33.28 0.00 -3.01
N LYS A 296 -34.53 0.13 -3.47
CA LYS A 296 -34.87 0.33 -4.89
C LYS A 296 -35.05 1.81 -5.22
N THR A 297 -35.72 2.54 -4.35
CA THR A 297 -36.12 3.93 -4.61
C THR A 297 -35.17 4.95 -3.95
N GLY A 298 -34.45 4.55 -2.92
CA GLY A 298 -33.60 5.43 -2.11
C GLY A 298 -34.41 6.28 -1.11
N GLN A 299 -35.72 6.08 -1.01
CA GLN A 299 -36.54 6.77 -0.03
C GLN A 299 -36.31 6.20 1.37
N CYS A 300 -36.26 7.07 2.34
CA CYS A 300 -36.10 6.73 3.74
C CYS A 300 -37.38 6.93 4.54
N SER A 301 -37.66 5.99 5.43
CA SER A 301 -38.64 6.13 6.48
C SER A 301 -37.96 6.22 7.83
N TYR A 302 -38.16 7.35 8.54
CA TYR A 302 -37.55 7.56 9.85
C TYR A 302 -38.51 7.18 10.97
N LEU A 303 -38.05 6.48 12.00
CA LEU A 303 -38.86 6.11 13.15
C LEU A 303 -39.29 7.37 13.94
N GLN A 304 -40.62 7.58 14.05
CA GLN A 304 -41.17 8.72 14.77
C GLN A 304 -41.35 8.43 16.27
N ASN A 305 -41.50 7.17 16.64
CA ASN A 305 -41.75 6.72 18.02
C ASN A 305 -40.43 6.47 18.81
N LEU A 306 -39.26 6.74 18.25
CA LEU A 306 -38.01 6.70 18.97
C LEU A 306 -37.82 8.02 19.74
N THR A 307 -38.29 8.05 20.98
CA THR A 307 -38.29 9.25 21.82
C THR A 307 -37.64 8.99 23.19
N ASP A 308 -37.11 10.05 23.80
CA ASP A 308 -36.65 10.02 25.17
C ASP A 308 -37.83 10.06 26.16
N LYS A 309 -37.56 9.95 27.46
CA LYS A 309 -38.57 10.01 28.53
C LYS A 309 -39.38 11.31 28.58
N ASN A 310 -38.95 12.35 27.92
CA ASN A 310 -39.63 13.66 27.84
C ASN A 310 -40.40 13.80 26.52
N GLY A 311 -40.45 12.78 25.69
CA GLY A 311 -41.08 12.81 24.36
C GLY A 311 -40.24 13.47 23.27
N ASN A 312 -38.99 13.83 23.53
CA ASN A 312 -38.11 14.40 22.50
C ASN A 312 -37.60 13.29 21.59
N ARG A 313 -37.68 13.51 20.28
CA ARG A 313 -37.20 12.57 19.29
C ARG A 313 -35.70 12.39 19.38
N ILE A 314 -35.24 11.14 19.33
CA ILE A 314 -33.81 10.78 19.28
C ILE A 314 -33.28 11.08 17.90
N GLN A 315 -32.24 11.92 17.82
CA GLN A 315 -31.64 12.35 16.55
C GLN A 315 -30.35 11.58 16.19
N ARG A 316 -29.56 11.20 17.20
CA ARG A 316 -28.19 10.68 17.00
C ARG A 316 -28.15 9.19 17.28
N VAL A 317 -28.15 8.38 16.23
CA VAL A 317 -28.03 6.93 16.28
C VAL A 317 -26.70 6.53 15.67
N TYR A 318 -25.92 5.72 16.40
CA TYR A 318 -24.52 5.45 16.07
C TYR A 318 -24.28 4.03 15.60
N ASP A 319 -24.92 3.03 16.23
CA ASP A 319 -24.72 1.62 15.91
C ASP A 319 -26.01 0.81 16.15
N LEU A 320 -26.10 -0.33 15.47
CA LEU A 320 -27.26 -1.20 15.44
C LEU A 320 -26.83 -2.65 15.47
N VAL A 321 -27.57 -3.48 16.23
CA VAL A 321 -27.41 -4.94 16.21
C VAL A 321 -28.72 -5.61 16.55
N GLU A 322 -29.08 -6.70 15.84
CA GLU A 322 -30.26 -7.52 16.12
C GLU A 322 -29.88 -8.70 17.03
N ASP A 323 -30.76 -9.02 18.01
CA ASP A 323 -30.63 -10.22 18.83
C ASP A 323 -31.55 -11.36 18.32
N GLN A 324 -31.43 -12.53 18.94
CA GLN A 324 -32.22 -13.72 18.57
C GLN A 324 -33.73 -13.55 18.78
N ASP A 325 -34.17 -12.61 19.64
CA ASP A 325 -35.56 -12.34 19.94
C ASP A 325 -36.22 -11.34 18.97
N LYS A 326 -35.47 -10.93 17.92
CA LYS A 326 -35.91 -9.92 16.92
C LYS A 326 -35.98 -8.51 17.48
N ARG A 327 -35.13 -8.17 18.44
CA ARG A 327 -34.98 -6.82 18.94
C ARG A 327 -33.76 -6.18 18.23
N LEU A 328 -34.01 -5.11 17.50
CA LEU A 328 -32.94 -4.30 16.93
C LEU A 328 -32.47 -3.30 17.99
N TRP A 329 -31.34 -3.56 18.62
CA TRP A 329 -30.73 -2.70 19.61
C TRP A 329 -30.13 -1.45 18.96
N ILE A 330 -30.30 -0.31 19.60
CA ILE A 330 -30.02 1.02 19.06
C ILE A 330 -29.08 1.78 20.00
N ALA A 331 -27.85 1.99 19.57
CA ALA A 331 -26.87 2.83 20.26
C ALA A 331 -27.12 4.30 19.96
N THR A 332 -27.30 5.12 21.00
CA THR A 332 -27.50 6.55 20.81
C THR A 332 -26.39 7.40 21.44
N MET A 333 -26.18 8.57 20.89
CA MET A 333 -25.24 9.53 21.42
C MET A 333 -25.97 10.55 22.29
N GLY A 334 -26.01 10.28 23.59
CA GLY A 334 -26.55 11.16 24.61
C GLY A 334 -27.94 10.79 25.16
N ALA A 335 -28.65 9.81 24.57
CA ALA A 335 -29.97 9.37 25.04
C ALA A 335 -29.98 7.97 25.68
N GLY A 336 -28.90 7.19 25.53
CA GLY A 336 -28.74 5.86 26.08
C GLY A 336 -29.09 4.74 25.10
N LEU A 337 -29.47 3.57 25.63
CA LEU A 337 -29.75 2.36 24.88
C LEU A 337 -31.26 2.19 24.67
N PHE A 338 -31.64 1.87 23.44
CA PHE A 338 -32.99 1.53 23.03
C PHE A 338 -33.00 0.21 22.29
N TYR A 339 -34.17 -0.40 22.13
CA TYR A 339 -34.39 -1.40 21.10
C TYR A 339 -35.69 -1.15 20.36
N TYR A 340 -35.73 -1.57 19.11
CA TYR A 340 -36.94 -1.62 18.28
C TYR A 340 -37.34 -3.08 18.12
N ASP A 341 -38.53 -3.42 18.59
CA ASP A 341 -39.07 -4.78 18.46
C ASP A 341 -39.62 -4.94 17.04
N LEU A 342 -38.96 -5.78 16.24
CA LEU A 342 -39.36 -6.01 14.84
C LEU A 342 -40.73 -6.68 14.72
N LYS A 343 -41.17 -7.46 15.73
CA LYS A 343 -42.45 -8.16 15.72
C LYS A 343 -43.62 -7.22 16.00
N THR A 344 -43.44 -6.28 16.91
CA THR A 344 -44.53 -5.37 17.35
C THR A 344 -44.45 -3.98 16.74
N GLY A 345 -43.31 -3.60 16.15
CA GLY A 345 -43.06 -2.28 15.61
C GLY A 345 -42.94 -1.18 16.67
N GLN A 346 -42.62 -1.54 17.91
CA GLN A 346 -42.53 -0.61 19.03
C GLN A 346 -41.07 -0.32 19.41
N SER A 347 -40.75 0.95 19.67
CA SER A 347 -39.48 1.36 20.26
C SER A 347 -39.55 1.34 21.77
N VAL A 348 -38.60 0.71 22.43
CA VAL A 348 -38.56 0.57 23.88
C VAL A 348 -37.26 1.19 24.42
N TYR A 349 -37.43 2.01 25.44
CA TYR A 349 -36.32 2.53 26.26
C TYR A 349 -36.04 1.56 27.40
N ASP A 350 -34.83 1.04 27.50
CA ASP A 350 -34.48 0.19 28.62
C ASP A 350 -34.15 1.02 29.87
N PRO A 351 -35.08 1.06 30.86
CA PRO A 351 -34.90 1.88 32.06
C PRO A 351 -33.81 1.34 32.99
N LYS A 352 -33.55 0.02 32.99
CA LYS A 352 -32.59 -0.61 33.92
C LYS A 352 -31.16 -0.27 33.50
N PHE A 353 -30.80 -0.44 32.22
CA PHE A 353 -29.50 -0.02 31.71
C PHE A 353 -29.33 1.50 31.83
N ASN A 354 -30.35 2.26 31.45
CA ASN A 354 -30.26 3.72 31.44
C ASN A 354 -30.37 4.37 32.82
N ALA A 355 -31.01 3.72 33.82
CA ALA A 355 -31.11 4.22 35.19
C ALA A 355 -29.81 4.06 35.99
N ALA A 356 -29.05 3.01 35.70
CA ALA A 356 -27.85 2.69 36.45
C ALA A 356 -26.74 3.76 36.36
N THR A 357 -26.81 4.67 35.37
CA THR A 357 -25.78 5.72 35.26
C THR A 357 -26.17 6.86 34.30
N LYS A 358 -26.16 8.07 34.78
CA LYS A 358 -26.12 9.30 33.95
C LYS A 358 -24.86 9.34 33.05
N LYS A 359 -23.87 8.49 33.30
CA LYS A 359 -22.55 8.38 32.66
C LYS A 359 -22.56 7.70 31.29
N TYR A 360 -23.45 6.70 31.08
CA TYR A 360 -23.43 5.81 29.90
C TYR A 360 -24.44 6.16 28.81
N LYS A 361 -24.79 7.43 28.68
CA LYS A 361 -25.73 7.88 27.65
C LYS A 361 -25.09 7.97 26.24
N TRP A 362 -23.77 7.99 26.16
CA TRP A 362 -23.01 8.10 24.93
C TRP A 362 -22.50 6.72 24.54
N ILE A 363 -23.25 6.02 23.70
CA ILE A 363 -22.95 4.67 23.25
C ILE A 363 -22.31 4.74 21.87
N SER A 364 -21.19 4.07 21.69
CA SER A 364 -20.38 4.12 20.48
C SER A 364 -20.44 2.87 19.62
N CYS A 365 -20.66 1.70 20.23
CA CYS A 365 -20.74 0.43 19.51
C CYS A 365 -21.51 -0.62 20.32
N LEU A 366 -22.05 -1.60 19.60
CA LEU A 366 -22.78 -2.74 20.14
C LEU A 366 -22.21 -4.04 19.59
N LEU A 367 -22.28 -5.10 20.40
CA LEU A 367 -21.98 -6.45 19.98
C LEU A 367 -22.98 -7.41 20.66
N TYR A 368 -23.75 -8.13 19.87
CA TYR A 368 -24.53 -9.26 20.34
C TYR A 368 -23.69 -10.54 20.20
N ALA A 369 -23.35 -11.17 21.31
CA ALA A 369 -22.47 -12.33 21.37
C ALA A 369 -23.27 -13.65 21.41
N GLY A 370 -22.59 -14.74 21.02
CA GLY A 370 -23.19 -16.07 20.91
C GLY A 370 -23.70 -16.69 22.23
N ASP A 371 -23.29 -16.14 23.38
CA ASP A 371 -23.74 -16.54 24.73
C ASP A 371 -25.02 -15.80 25.18
N ASN A 372 -25.71 -15.13 24.27
CA ASN A 372 -26.90 -14.33 24.51
C ASN A 372 -26.65 -13.12 25.45
N HIS A 373 -25.48 -12.50 25.28
CA HIS A 373 -25.12 -11.25 25.93
C HIS A 373 -25.02 -10.11 24.94
N LEU A 374 -25.45 -8.92 25.36
CA LEU A 374 -25.24 -7.68 24.63
C LEU A 374 -24.10 -6.91 25.29
N TYR A 375 -23.00 -6.72 24.56
CA TYR A 375 -21.88 -5.87 24.98
C TYR A 375 -22.10 -4.47 24.44
N VAL A 376 -22.03 -3.49 25.34
CA VAL A 376 -22.33 -2.09 25.05
C VAL A 376 -21.11 -1.23 25.32
N GLY A 377 -20.43 -0.80 24.25
CA GLY A 377 -19.30 0.13 24.31
C GLY A 377 -19.77 1.57 24.45
N THR A 378 -19.19 2.30 25.38
CA THR A 378 -19.56 3.69 25.70
C THR A 378 -18.33 4.61 25.71
N TYR A 379 -18.56 5.91 25.88
CA TYR A 379 -17.50 6.89 26.06
C TYR A 379 -16.84 6.83 27.47
N ASP A 380 -17.29 5.94 28.36
CA ASP A 380 -16.74 5.78 29.71
C ASP A 380 -16.55 4.30 30.12
N GLY A 381 -16.48 3.41 29.13
CA GLY A 381 -16.24 1.98 29.37
C GLY A 381 -17.17 1.04 28.63
N ILE A 382 -17.12 -0.23 28.98
CA ILE A 382 -17.94 -1.30 28.39
C ILE A 382 -18.79 -1.97 29.46
N ARG A 383 -20.03 -2.31 29.08
CA ARG A 383 -20.95 -3.11 29.88
C ARG A 383 -21.41 -4.33 29.13
N CYS A 384 -21.61 -5.39 29.88
CA CYS A 384 -22.25 -6.62 29.43
C CYS A 384 -23.69 -6.67 30.00
N ILE A 385 -24.66 -7.03 29.16
CA ILE A 385 -26.06 -7.20 29.52
C ILE A 385 -26.47 -8.63 29.17
N GLY A 386 -26.80 -9.44 30.16
CA GLY A 386 -27.39 -10.76 29.93
C GLY A 386 -28.84 -10.62 29.46
N LEU A 387 -29.18 -11.20 28.31
CA LEU A 387 -30.52 -11.11 27.70
C LEU A 387 -31.42 -12.31 28.03
N SER A 388 -30.92 -13.30 28.77
CA SER A 388 -31.62 -14.56 29.06
C SER A 388 -32.75 -14.44 30.09
N THR A 389 -32.88 -13.31 30.78
CA THR A 389 -33.91 -13.04 31.80
C THR A 389 -34.44 -11.63 31.67
N ASP A 390 -35.72 -11.43 32.04
CA ASP A 390 -36.37 -10.10 32.06
C ASP A 390 -35.66 -9.09 32.99
N ASP A 391 -34.74 -9.55 33.81
CA ASP A 391 -33.99 -8.75 34.78
C ASP A 391 -32.68 -8.18 34.27
N PHE A 392 -32.30 -8.37 33.01
CA PHE A 392 -31.10 -7.82 32.32
C PHE A 392 -29.93 -7.52 33.27
N LYS A 393 -29.32 -8.58 33.82
CA LYS A 393 -28.13 -8.39 34.68
C LYS A 393 -27.05 -7.64 33.93
N THR A 394 -26.57 -6.53 34.51
CA THR A 394 -25.55 -5.70 33.91
C THR A 394 -24.24 -5.82 34.67
N GLU A 395 -23.14 -6.01 33.98
CA GLU A 395 -21.78 -6.04 34.51
C GLU A 395 -20.91 -4.99 33.83
N GLU A 396 -20.05 -4.31 34.62
CA GLU A 396 -19.04 -3.38 34.10
C GLU A 396 -17.71 -4.14 33.95
N ILE A 397 -17.18 -4.20 32.72
CA ILE A 397 -15.93 -4.92 32.41
C ILE A 397 -14.73 -3.97 32.45
N LEU A 398 -14.86 -2.81 31.85
CA LEU A 398 -13.82 -1.80 31.74
C LEU A 398 -14.44 -0.41 31.91
N SER A 399 -13.85 0.44 32.76
CA SER A 399 -14.31 1.80 32.99
C SER A 399 -13.26 2.85 32.61
N ARG A 400 -13.71 4.09 32.41
CA ARG A 400 -12.87 5.26 32.09
C ARG A 400 -12.12 5.19 30.76
N HIS A 401 -12.61 4.38 29.81
CA HIS A 401 -12.05 4.23 28.46
C HIS A 401 -13.13 4.54 27.43
N ILE A 402 -12.77 5.28 26.38
CA ILE A 402 -13.68 5.45 25.22
C ILE A 402 -13.58 4.21 24.36
N ILE A 403 -14.68 3.45 24.29
CA ILE A 403 -14.74 2.24 23.47
C ILE A 403 -15.10 2.63 22.04
N HIS A 404 -14.42 2.05 21.06
CA HIS A 404 -14.64 2.34 19.65
C HIS A 404 -15.19 1.16 18.87
N SER A 405 -14.81 -0.07 19.25
CA SER A 405 -15.22 -1.29 18.55
C SER A 405 -15.17 -2.51 19.46
N LEU A 406 -16.00 -3.50 19.13
CA LEU A 406 -16.10 -4.77 19.81
C LEU A 406 -16.06 -5.90 18.79
N TYR A 407 -15.44 -7.03 19.16
CA TYR A 407 -15.40 -8.23 18.35
C TYR A 407 -15.35 -9.46 19.24
N GLU A 408 -16.17 -10.49 18.95
CA GLU A 408 -16.13 -11.80 19.58
C GLU A 408 -15.29 -12.75 18.71
N ASP A 409 -14.27 -13.40 19.31
CA ASP A 409 -13.49 -14.41 18.62
C ASP A 409 -14.17 -15.78 18.65
N PRO A 410 -13.74 -16.75 17.84
CA PRO A 410 -14.31 -18.11 17.84
C PRO A 410 -14.19 -18.86 19.18
N GLN A 411 -13.35 -18.40 20.09
CA GLN A 411 -13.17 -18.95 21.45
C GLN A 411 -14.10 -18.28 22.47
N GLY A 412 -14.90 -17.29 22.06
CA GLY A 412 -15.81 -16.54 22.92
C GLY A 412 -15.14 -15.43 23.74
N ASN A 413 -13.88 -15.08 23.45
CA ASN A 413 -13.27 -13.89 24.06
C ASN A 413 -13.78 -12.63 23.36
N ILE A 414 -13.99 -11.58 24.15
CA ILE A 414 -14.42 -10.27 23.65
C ILE A 414 -13.21 -9.35 23.51
N TRP A 415 -12.94 -8.95 22.29
CA TRP A 415 -11.90 -8.00 21.95
C TRP A 415 -12.45 -6.59 21.90
N ILE A 416 -11.80 -5.69 22.62
CA ILE A 416 -12.26 -4.34 22.90
C ILE A 416 -11.26 -3.33 22.36
N GLY A 417 -11.64 -2.63 21.30
CA GLY A 417 -10.87 -1.51 20.76
C GLY A 417 -11.24 -0.22 21.49
N ASN A 418 -10.26 0.45 22.08
CA ASN A 418 -10.48 1.67 22.83
C ASN A 418 -9.43 2.75 22.54
N SER A 419 -9.52 3.90 23.21
CA SER A 419 -8.59 5.03 23.03
C SER A 419 -7.18 4.80 23.56
N GLU A 420 -6.96 3.75 24.38
CA GLU A 420 -5.68 3.49 25.05
C GLU A 420 -5.05 2.16 24.63
N GLY A 421 -5.70 1.39 23.76
CA GLY A 421 -5.18 0.14 23.24
C GLY A 421 -6.24 -0.86 22.80
N LEU A 422 -5.78 -2.09 22.67
CA LEU A 422 -6.57 -3.28 22.45
C LEU A 422 -6.69 -4.03 23.79
N ALA A 423 -7.92 -4.41 24.18
CA ALA A 423 -8.10 -5.26 25.36
C ALA A 423 -8.79 -6.57 24.96
N GLU A 424 -8.40 -7.66 25.62
CA GLU A 424 -8.97 -8.99 25.53
C GLU A 424 -9.70 -9.30 26.83
N TRP A 425 -10.99 -9.53 26.77
CA TRP A 425 -11.81 -9.97 27.90
C TRP A 425 -12.26 -11.41 27.70
N ASN A 426 -11.95 -12.26 28.68
CA ASN A 426 -12.46 -13.63 28.71
C ASN A 426 -13.66 -13.70 29.69
N PRO A 427 -14.90 -13.92 29.18
CA PRO A 427 -16.08 -13.94 30.04
C PRO A 427 -16.10 -15.08 31.06
N GLN A 428 -15.48 -16.23 30.76
CA GLN A 428 -15.48 -17.41 31.62
C GLN A 428 -14.52 -17.26 32.82
N THR A 429 -13.32 -16.69 32.56
CA THR A 429 -12.30 -16.52 33.60
C THR A 429 -12.34 -15.14 34.23
N GLN A 430 -13.10 -14.20 33.66
CA GLN A 430 -13.15 -12.78 34.04
C GLN A 430 -11.76 -12.10 34.03
N GLN A 431 -10.90 -12.54 33.11
CA GLN A 431 -9.58 -11.96 32.95
C GLN A 431 -9.56 -10.93 31.83
N LEU A 432 -8.92 -9.80 32.12
CA LEU A 432 -8.70 -8.70 31.16
C LEU A 432 -7.21 -8.57 30.89
N LYS A 433 -6.81 -8.62 29.61
CA LYS A 433 -5.44 -8.34 29.15
C LYS A 433 -5.46 -7.11 28.25
N THR A 434 -4.38 -6.35 28.23
CA THR A 434 -4.28 -5.14 27.39
C THR A 434 -3.00 -5.14 26.58
N TYR A 435 -3.12 -4.66 25.32
CA TYR A 435 -2.04 -4.54 24.37
C TYR A 435 -1.97 -3.10 23.84
N THR A 436 -0.76 -2.56 23.80
CA THR A 436 -0.49 -1.17 23.44
C THR A 436 0.64 -1.07 22.42
N THR A 437 1.04 0.12 22.06
CA THR A 437 2.23 0.37 21.22
C THR A 437 3.52 -0.20 21.84
N ALA A 438 3.59 -0.34 23.15
CA ALA A 438 4.72 -1.00 23.83
C ALA A 438 4.81 -2.50 23.49
N HIS A 439 3.68 -3.13 23.14
CA HIS A 439 3.61 -4.53 22.71
C HIS A 439 3.70 -4.69 21.17
N GLY A 440 3.78 -3.58 20.43
CA GLY A 440 3.92 -3.58 18.97
C GLY A 440 2.69 -3.15 18.17
N LEU A 441 1.60 -2.74 18.81
CA LEU A 441 0.43 -2.17 18.13
C LEU A 441 0.82 -0.87 17.37
N SER A 442 0.24 -0.60 16.21
CA SER A 442 0.57 0.58 15.39
C SER A 442 0.20 1.91 16.06
N SER A 443 -0.90 1.93 16.80
CA SER A 443 -1.34 3.04 17.65
C SER A 443 -2.26 2.54 18.76
N ASN A 444 -2.29 3.28 19.88
CA ASN A 444 -3.19 2.96 20.99
C ASN A 444 -4.67 3.29 20.68
N ALA A 445 -4.96 4.17 19.74
CA ALA A 445 -6.34 4.47 19.34
C ALA A 445 -6.86 3.40 18.37
N VAL A 446 -7.44 2.33 18.89
CA VAL A 446 -8.01 1.21 18.13
C VAL A 446 -9.43 1.55 17.69
N TYR A 447 -9.69 1.49 16.38
CA TYR A 447 -10.96 1.96 15.79
C TYR A 447 -11.88 0.83 15.32
N ALA A 448 -11.35 -0.25 14.74
CA ALA A 448 -12.14 -1.42 14.38
C ALA A 448 -11.32 -2.71 14.48
N ILE A 449 -11.99 -3.82 14.74
CA ILE A 449 -11.40 -5.15 14.92
C ILE A 449 -12.20 -6.16 14.11
N LYS A 450 -11.51 -7.00 13.34
CA LYS A 450 -12.08 -8.17 12.64
C LYS A 450 -11.11 -9.34 12.69
N GLY A 451 -11.64 -10.54 12.92
CA GLY A 451 -10.88 -11.78 12.78
C GLY A 451 -10.80 -12.22 11.32
N ASP A 452 -9.74 -12.96 10.98
CA ASP A 452 -9.57 -13.58 9.66
C ASP A 452 -10.16 -14.99 9.56
N GLY A 453 -10.86 -15.41 10.59
CA GLY A 453 -11.43 -16.77 10.70
C GLY A 453 -10.37 -17.84 11.02
N GLN A 454 -9.13 -17.46 11.27
CA GLN A 454 -8.01 -18.32 11.67
C GLN A 454 -7.39 -17.79 12.98
N ASP A 455 -6.10 -17.50 12.93
CA ASP A 455 -5.32 -17.15 14.12
C ASP A 455 -4.97 -15.66 14.22
N ASN A 456 -5.58 -14.77 13.42
CA ASN A 456 -5.22 -13.36 13.46
C ASN A 456 -6.43 -12.44 13.61
N LEU A 457 -6.21 -11.34 14.33
CA LEU A 457 -7.06 -10.18 14.35
C LEU A 457 -6.45 -9.07 13.49
N TRP A 458 -7.29 -8.42 12.72
CA TRP A 458 -6.96 -7.24 11.93
C TRP A 458 -7.57 -6.02 12.61
N ILE A 459 -6.72 -5.07 12.94
CA ILE A 459 -7.02 -3.97 13.84
C ILE A 459 -6.69 -2.67 13.11
N SER A 460 -7.71 -1.87 12.81
CA SER A 460 -7.52 -0.54 12.26
C SER A 460 -7.35 0.49 13.37
N THR A 461 -6.53 1.49 13.12
CA THR A 461 -6.18 2.54 14.08
C THR A 461 -6.20 3.93 13.42
N ASN A 462 -5.88 4.98 14.17
CA ASN A 462 -5.64 6.31 13.60
C ASN A 462 -4.23 6.47 12.98
N ALA A 463 -3.37 5.42 13.04
CA ALA A 463 -2.02 5.44 12.49
C ALA A 463 -1.66 4.09 11.85
N GLY A 464 -2.46 3.65 10.88
CA GLY A 464 -2.28 2.40 10.15
C GLY A 464 -3.13 1.25 10.66
N MET A 465 -2.77 0.05 10.25
CA MET A 465 -3.44 -1.22 10.56
C MET A 465 -2.46 -2.19 11.18
N SER A 466 -2.91 -2.95 12.18
CA SER A 466 -2.12 -4.01 12.80
C SER A 466 -2.78 -5.37 12.56
N ARG A 467 -1.96 -6.39 12.25
CA ARG A 467 -2.34 -7.79 12.35
C ARG A 467 -1.78 -8.35 13.65
N PHE A 468 -2.62 -8.85 14.51
CA PHE A 468 -2.27 -9.49 15.78
C PHE A 468 -2.44 -11.00 15.66
N ASN A 469 -1.39 -11.76 15.90
CA ASN A 469 -1.47 -13.22 15.91
C ASN A 469 -1.85 -13.73 17.29
N LEU A 470 -2.96 -14.45 17.38
CA LEU A 470 -3.55 -14.95 18.63
C LEU A 470 -2.67 -16.00 19.33
N ASN A 471 -1.88 -16.77 18.58
CA ASN A 471 -1.03 -17.83 19.14
C ASN A 471 0.30 -17.31 19.67
N THR A 472 0.92 -16.37 18.93
CA THR A 472 2.25 -15.84 19.28
C THR A 472 2.20 -14.51 20.03
N HIS A 473 1.05 -13.88 20.11
CA HIS A 473 0.81 -12.54 20.68
C HIS A 473 1.72 -11.46 20.07
N THR A 474 2.01 -11.56 18.77
CA THR A 474 2.87 -10.62 18.04
C THR A 474 2.09 -9.76 17.06
N PHE A 475 2.56 -8.53 16.85
CA PHE A 475 1.98 -7.59 15.91
C PHE A 475 2.80 -7.47 14.62
N SER A 476 2.10 -7.28 13.51
CA SER A 476 2.66 -6.84 12.23
C SER A 476 1.87 -5.62 11.76
N ASN A 477 2.56 -4.53 11.43
CA ASN A 477 1.92 -3.25 11.12
C ASN A 477 2.02 -2.89 9.65
N PHE A 478 0.92 -2.33 9.12
CA PHE A 478 0.76 -1.89 7.73
C PHE A 478 0.28 -0.43 7.70
N TYR A 479 0.64 0.28 6.62
CA TYR A 479 0.40 1.70 6.48
C TYR A 479 0.01 2.05 5.04
N ALA A 480 -0.20 3.35 4.75
CA ALA A 480 -0.58 3.82 3.42
C ALA A 480 0.36 3.34 2.30
N ASP A 481 1.67 3.30 2.56
CA ASP A 481 2.67 2.84 1.60
C ASP A 481 2.59 1.33 1.31
N ASP A 482 1.93 0.57 2.17
CA ASP A 482 1.63 -0.85 1.94
C ASP A 482 0.39 -1.07 1.08
N GLY A 483 -0.28 0.01 0.65
CA GLY A 483 -1.47 -0.01 -0.19
C GLY A 483 -2.79 0.22 0.55
N LEU A 484 -2.75 0.63 1.83
CA LEU A 484 -3.96 1.04 2.56
C LEU A 484 -4.54 2.34 1.99
N GLN A 485 -5.83 2.59 2.24
CA GLN A 485 -6.51 3.83 1.85
C GLN A 485 -5.85 5.09 2.44
N GLY A 486 -5.15 4.93 3.54
CA GLY A 486 -4.46 5.93 4.32
C GLY A 486 -4.08 5.36 5.67
N ASN A 487 -3.47 6.16 6.53
CA ASN A 487 -3.11 5.73 7.88
C ASN A 487 -4.27 5.91 8.88
N GLU A 488 -5.23 6.79 8.59
CA GLU A 488 -6.35 7.06 9.47
C GLU A 488 -7.61 6.32 9.01
N PHE A 489 -8.12 5.44 9.87
CA PHE A 489 -9.34 4.67 9.67
C PHE A 489 -10.51 5.27 10.44
N SER A 490 -11.71 4.86 10.12
CA SER A 490 -12.93 5.28 10.81
C SER A 490 -13.32 4.30 11.90
N LYS A 491 -13.94 4.83 12.95
CA LYS A 491 -14.40 4.02 14.10
C LYS A 491 -15.51 3.09 13.66
N ASN A 492 -15.40 1.81 14.03
CA ASN A 492 -16.36 0.74 13.74
C ASN A 492 -16.72 0.53 12.25
N ALA A 493 -16.02 1.19 11.33
CA ALA A 493 -16.26 1.07 9.89
C ALA A 493 -15.51 -0.15 9.32
N SER A 494 -15.98 -1.35 9.64
CA SER A 494 -15.37 -2.59 9.20
C SER A 494 -16.37 -3.70 8.97
N PHE A 495 -16.07 -4.56 8.01
CA PHE A 495 -16.92 -5.67 7.62
C PHE A 495 -16.06 -6.88 7.21
N ALA A 496 -16.47 -8.08 7.56
CA ALA A 496 -15.91 -9.33 7.05
C ALA A 496 -16.97 -10.03 6.20
N ASP A 497 -16.67 -10.32 4.93
CA ASP A 497 -17.62 -10.99 4.08
C ASP A 497 -17.54 -12.54 4.21
N HIS A 498 -18.54 -13.21 3.63
CA HIS A 498 -18.63 -14.67 3.67
C HIS A 498 -17.50 -15.39 2.91
N ASN A 499 -16.74 -14.68 2.06
CA ASN A 499 -15.56 -15.20 1.37
C ASN A 499 -14.27 -14.97 2.17
N GLY A 500 -14.37 -14.42 3.37
CA GLY A 500 -13.22 -14.10 4.23
C GLY A 500 -12.48 -12.82 3.82
N ILE A 501 -13.00 -12.03 2.90
CA ILE A 501 -12.45 -10.71 2.56
C ILE A 501 -12.77 -9.73 3.66
N LEU A 502 -11.77 -9.02 4.15
CA LEU A 502 -11.91 -7.98 5.15
C LEU A 502 -11.98 -6.60 4.49
N TRP A 503 -12.88 -5.77 5.03
CA TRP A 503 -13.17 -4.43 4.54
C TRP A 503 -13.04 -3.43 5.68
N PHE A 504 -12.29 -2.35 5.46
CA PHE A 504 -12.07 -1.29 6.45
C PHE A 504 -12.22 0.09 5.80
N GLY A 505 -13.13 0.88 6.35
CA GLY A 505 -13.36 2.26 5.94
C GLY A 505 -12.43 3.24 6.66
N GLY A 506 -12.11 4.33 5.99
CA GLY A 506 -11.29 5.39 6.55
C GLY A 506 -11.54 6.74 5.91
N THR A 507 -10.71 7.71 6.24
CA THR A 507 -10.85 9.11 5.79
C THR A 507 -10.69 9.30 4.29
N ASN A 508 -10.07 8.34 3.59
CA ASN A 508 -9.78 8.45 2.15
C ASN A 508 -10.46 7.35 1.31
N GLY A 509 -11.42 6.62 1.88
CA GLY A 509 -12.10 5.52 1.19
C GLY A 509 -12.01 4.19 1.92
N ILE A 510 -11.93 3.10 1.18
CA ILE A 510 -11.98 1.74 1.71
C ILE A 510 -10.70 0.98 1.35
N THR A 511 -10.14 0.28 2.34
CA THR A 511 -9.17 -0.80 2.12
C THR A 511 -9.89 -2.14 2.23
N TYR A 512 -9.65 -3.06 1.28
CA TYR A 512 -10.16 -4.42 1.36
C TYR A 512 -9.09 -5.42 0.90
N PHE A 513 -9.10 -6.63 1.45
CA PHE A 513 -8.08 -7.62 1.15
C PHE A 513 -8.49 -9.02 1.62
N ASN A 514 -7.90 -10.03 0.99
CA ASN A 514 -7.91 -11.39 1.51
C ASN A 514 -6.76 -11.55 2.52
N PRO A 515 -7.03 -11.82 3.81
CA PRO A 515 -5.98 -11.97 4.82
C PRO A 515 -4.93 -13.03 4.49
N GLN A 516 -5.32 -14.09 3.78
CA GLN A 516 -4.43 -15.19 3.38
C GLN A 516 -3.39 -14.77 2.34
N GLU A 517 -3.68 -13.72 1.56
CA GLU A 517 -2.76 -13.18 0.55
C GLU A 517 -1.74 -12.21 1.16
N ILE A 518 -1.92 -11.77 2.41
CA ILE A 518 -1.02 -10.86 3.09
C ILE A 518 0.13 -11.64 3.72
N THR A 519 1.23 -11.70 3.02
CA THR A 519 2.45 -12.36 3.50
C THR A 519 3.37 -11.36 4.17
N ASN A 520 4.03 -11.76 5.26
CA ASN A 520 5.22 -11.09 5.79
C ASN A 520 6.44 -11.94 5.40
N PRO A 521 7.04 -11.74 4.24
CA PRO A 521 8.27 -12.44 3.93
C PRO A 521 9.32 -12.04 4.97
N ALA A 522 9.96 -13.03 5.59
CA ALA A 522 11.12 -12.80 6.45
C ALA A 522 12.26 -12.27 5.55
N LYS A 523 12.37 -10.96 5.41
CA LYS A 523 13.44 -10.32 4.64
C LYS A 523 14.73 -10.39 5.45
N LYS A 524 15.75 -11.03 4.88
CA LYS A 524 17.12 -10.88 5.38
C LYS A 524 17.68 -9.56 4.85
N TRP A 525 17.95 -8.65 5.76
CA TRP A 525 18.52 -7.36 5.45
C TRP A 525 20.04 -7.44 5.42
N ASN A 526 20.66 -6.92 4.36
CA ASN A 526 22.09 -6.71 4.30
C ASN A 526 22.40 -5.24 4.55
N VAL A 527 22.84 -4.92 5.75
CA VAL A 527 23.27 -3.56 6.10
C VAL A 527 24.65 -3.29 5.47
N ARG A 528 24.80 -2.14 4.83
CA ARG A 528 26.07 -1.67 4.27
C ARG A 528 26.36 -0.25 4.74
N ILE A 529 27.63 0.06 4.96
CA ILE A 529 28.10 1.41 5.16
C ILE A 529 27.99 2.14 3.82
N ILE A 530 27.27 3.27 3.81
CA ILE A 530 27.03 4.09 2.63
C ILE A 530 27.86 5.37 2.64
N ASP A 531 28.19 5.89 3.82
CA ASP A 531 29.14 6.96 3.98
C ASP A 531 29.84 6.90 5.35
N PHE A 532 31.02 7.51 5.44
CA PHE A 532 31.82 7.62 6.63
C PHE A 532 32.32 9.08 6.75
N TYR A 533 32.19 9.67 7.90
CA TYR A 533 32.54 11.06 8.14
C TYR A 533 33.61 11.14 9.23
N LEU A 534 34.66 11.83 8.95
CA LEU A 534 35.70 12.18 9.91
C LEU A 534 35.62 13.70 10.17
N HIS A 535 35.41 14.11 11.43
CA HIS A 535 35.19 15.52 11.81
C HIS A 535 34.12 16.19 10.93
N ASP A 536 33.00 15.49 10.71
CA ASP A 536 31.87 15.89 9.84
C ASP A 536 32.21 16.11 8.35
N GLN A 537 33.40 15.71 7.90
CA GLN A 537 33.77 15.70 6.50
C GLN A 537 33.66 14.29 5.92
N PRO A 538 32.96 14.10 4.81
CA PRO A 538 32.85 12.78 4.19
C PRO A 538 34.20 12.32 3.68
N ILE A 539 34.62 11.11 4.05
CA ILE A 539 35.89 10.55 3.57
C ILE A 539 35.77 10.01 2.14
N ARG A 540 36.87 10.08 1.43
CA ARG A 540 37.01 9.58 0.06
C ARG A 540 38.32 8.80 -0.09
N LYS A 541 38.40 7.93 -1.10
CA LYS A 541 39.62 7.19 -1.44
C LYS A 541 40.83 8.13 -1.53
N GLY A 542 41.93 7.74 -0.88
CA GLY A 542 43.20 8.49 -0.86
C GLY A 542 43.29 9.56 0.22
N MET A 543 42.22 9.78 1.02
CA MET A 543 42.31 10.64 2.21
C MET A 543 43.18 9.99 3.30
N LEU A 544 43.96 10.81 3.98
CA LEU A 544 44.96 10.34 4.96
C LEU A 544 44.48 10.67 6.39
N SER A 545 44.80 9.74 7.31
CA SER A 545 44.73 9.93 8.76
C SER A 545 46.06 9.50 9.36
N GLY A 546 46.74 10.39 10.07
CA GLY A 546 48.08 10.11 10.61
C GLY A 546 49.13 9.67 9.58
N GLY A 547 49.00 10.12 8.32
CA GLY A 547 49.92 9.77 7.22
C GLY A 547 49.62 8.46 6.51
N LYS A 548 48.55 7.72 6.89
CA LYS A 548 48.08 6.50 6.20
C LYS A 548 46.74 6.73 5.54
N GLU A 549 46.51 6.05 4.40
CA GLU A 549 45.18 6.10 3.77
C GLU A 549 44.11 5.52 4.70
N ILE A 550 42.99 6.26 4.86
CA ILE A 550 41.82 5.82 5.63
C ILE A 550 41.19 4.62 4.92
N ILE A 551 40.97 4.74 3.61
CA ILE A 551 40.47 3.69 2.72
C ILE A 551 41.17 3.71 1.39
N ASN A 552 41.38 2.56 0.78
CA ASN A 552 41.99 2.38 -0.53
C ASN A 552 40.97 2.09 -1.65
N THR A 553 39.72 1.93 -1.30
CA THR A 553 38.56 1.70 -2.21
C THR A 553 37.49 2.75 -1.99
N SER A 554 36.34 2.60 -2.63
CA SER A 554 35.16 3.40 -2.27
C SER A 554 34.62 3.03 -0.88
N VAL A 555 33.95 3.96 -0.19
CA VAL A 555 33.33 3.70 1.12
C VAL A 555 32.36 2.50 1.05
N PHE A 556 31.67 2.35 -0.07
CA PHE A 556 30.76 1.24 -0.36
C PHE A 556 31.40 -0.15 -0.37
N GLU A 557 32.67 -0.22 -0.73
CA GLU A 557 33.44 -1.45 -0.88
C GLU A 557 34.40 -1.68 0.28
N ALA A 558 34.70 -0.60 1.03
CA ALA A 558 35.62 -0.65 2.15
C ALA A 558 35.10 -1.58 3.25
N ARG A 559 35.95 -2.44 3.75
CA ARG A 559 35.70 -3.30 4.91
C ARG A 559 36.41 -2.79 6.15
N ASP A 560 37.55 -2.14 5.93
CA ASP A 560 38.44 -1.65 6.98
C ASP A 560 38.69 -0.16 6.78
N PHE A 561 38.63 0.59 7.90
CA PHE A 561 38.86 2.02 7.96
C PHE A 561 40.03 2.27 8.92
N HIS A 562 41.12 2.86 8.45
CA HIS A 562 42.32 3.13 9.26
C HIS A 562 42.31 4.58 9.74
N LEU A 563 42.08 4.78 11.02
CA LEU A 563 42.13 6.08 11.65
C LEU A 563 43.35 6.20 12.57
N SER A 564 43.94 7.38 12.63
CA SER A 564 44.96 7.68 13.63
C SER A 564 44.30 7.87 14.99
N HIS A 565 45.07 7.72 16.05
CA HIS A 565 44.56 7.85 17.41
C HIS A 565 43.97 9.25 17.70
N ASN A 566 44.38 10.29 16.95
CA ASN A 566 43.84 11.64 17.09
C ASN A 566 42.51 11.84 16.38
N ASP A 567 42.10 10.90 15.50
CA ASP A 567 40.89 10.95 14.70
C ASP A 567 39.80 10.06 15.33
N ASN A 568 39.51 10.29 16.60
CA ASN A 568 38.61 9.50 17.45
C ASN A 568 37.13 9.97 17.42
N ALA A 569 36.83 11.01 16.61
CA ALA A 569 35.48 11.53 16.43
C ALA A 569 35.05 11.30 14.97
N PHE A 570 34.14 10.37 14.75
CA PHE A 570 33.65 10.02 13.43
C PHE A 570 32.18 9.60 13.44
N SER A 571 31.55 9.60 12.26
CA SER A 571 30.19 9.10 12.08
C SER A 571 30.13 8.09 10.95
N ILE A 572 29.27 7.10 11.12
CA ILE A 572 29.00 6.06 10.12
C ILE A 572 27.55 6.17 9.69
N GLU A 573 27.33 6.27 8.40
CA GLU A 573 26.01 6.17 7.79
C GLU A 573 25.87 4.84 7.08
N PHE A 574 24.71 4.18 7.25
CA PHE A 574 24.47 2.85 6.75
C PHE A 574 23.07 2.71 6.17
N SER A 575 22.88 1.74 5.27
CA SER A 575 21.61 1.45 4.62
C SER A 575 21.45 -0.03 4.33
N THR A 576 20.21 -0.49 4.32
CA THR A 576 19.84 -1.83 3.84
C THR A 576 19.64 -1.88 2.33
N ARG A 577 19.71 -0.75 1.62
CA ARG A 577 19.29 -0.60 0.21
C ARG A 577 17.81 -0.90 -0.02
N GLU A 578 17.02 -1.00 1.03
CA GLU A 578 15.57 -1.13 0.91
C GLU A 578 14.99 0.27 0.69
N LEU A 579 14.46 0.49 -0.51
CA LEU A 579 13.83 1.76 -0.89
C LEU A 579 12.37 1.81 -0.46
N ASN A 580 11.78 0.62 -0.21
CA ASN A 580 10.44 0.52 0.36
C ASN A 580 10.53 0.65 1.88
N ASN A 581 9.85 1.63 2.46
CA ASN A 581 9.72 1.77 3.91
C ASN A 581 11.05 2.00 4.66
N SER A 582 12.03 2.64 4.04
CA SER A 582 13.32 2.95 4.69
C SER A 582 13.16 3.67 6.03
N GLU A 583 12.16 4.54 6.15
CA GLU A 583 11.83 5.28 7.38
C GLU A 583 11.31 4.38 8.53
N ARG A 584 10.96 3.13 8.23
CA ARG A 584 10.44 2.17 9.23
C ARG A 584 11.50 1.25 9.79
N ILE A 585 12.68 1.22 9.16
CA ILE A 585 13.77 0.37 9.58
C ILE A 585 14.32 0.91 10.90
N THR A 586 14.47 0.02 11.87
CA THR A 586 15.15 0.29 13.12
C THR A 586 16.49 -0.42 13.11
N TYR A 587 17.56 0.33 13.25
CA TYR A 587 18.91 -0.22 13.31
C TYR A 587 19.34 -0.42 14.75
N LEU A 588 20.19 -1.41 14.94
CA LEU A 588 20.86 -1.66 16.20
C LEU A 588 22.38 -1.71 15.93
N TYR A 589 23.15 -1.21 16.86
CA TYR A 589 24.60 -1.32 16.79
C TYR A 589 25.19 -1.76 18.15
N THR A 590 26.38 -2.29 18.11
CA THR A 590 27.17 -2.65 19.29
C THR A 590 28.63 -2.31 19.04
N ILE A 591 29.39 -2.02 20.08
CA ILE A 591 30.82 -1.76 20.06
C ILE A 591 31.47 -2.79 20.96
N ASN A 592 32.49 -3.53 20.45
CA ASN A 592 33.28 -4.47 21.24
C ASN A 592 32.43 -5.41 22.13
N ASN A 593 31.35 -5.98 21.57
CA ASN A 593 30.42 -6.87 22.27
C ASN A 593 29.66 -6.24 23.49
N THR A 594 29.54 -4.92 23.54
CA THR A 594 28.64 -4.27 24.50
C THR A 594 27.18 -4.62 24.19
N PRO A 595 26.23 -4.37 25.08
CA PRO A 595 24.81 -4.54 24.78
C PRO A 595 24.38 -3.74 23.54
N TRP A 596 23.48 -4.33 22.75
CA TRP A 596 22.96 -3.70 21.55
C TRP A 596 22.23 -2.39 21.86
N VAL A 597 22.60 -1.32 21.18
CA VAL A 597 21.95 -0.01 21.27
C VAL A 597 20.98 0.13 20.11
N LYS A 598 19.73 0.42 20.42
CA LYS A 598 18.67 0.65 19.44
C LYS A 598 18.63 2.11 19.02
N LEU A 599 18.74 2.38 17.73
CA LEU A 599 18.56 3.72 17.17
C LEU A 599 17.07 4.09 17.07
N PRO A 600 16.73 5.37 17.12
CA PRO A 600 15.39 5.81 16.77
C PRO A 600 14.99 5.36 15.36
N LYS A 601 13.69 5.18 15.15
CA LYS A 601 13.14 4.74 13.86
C LYS A 601 13.51 5.73 12.75
N GLY A 602 14.00 5.22 11.61
CA GLY A 602 14.44 6.03 10.47
C GLY A 602 15.82 6.66 10.62
N VAL A 603 16.49 6.52 11.76
CA VAL A 603 17.86 6.99 11.95
C VAL A 603 18.83 5.92 11.45
N ASN A 604 19.66 6.29 10.48
CA ASN A 604 20.64 5.44 9.82
C ASN A 604 22.09 5.93 9.97
N ARG A 605 22.33 6.86 10.90
CA ARG A 605 23.67 7.40 11.20
C ARG A 605 23.93 7.28 12.69
N VAL A 606 25.16 6.87 13.01
CA VAL A 606 25.67 6.83 14.38
C VAL A 606 26.95 7.64 14.45
N SER A 607 27.09 8.45 15.49
CA SER A 607 28.28 9.27 15.73
C SER A 607 28.99 8.77 16.97
N PHE A 608 30.29 8.70 16.88
CA PHE A 608 31.19 8.29 17.94
C PHE A 608 32.15 9.45 18.29
N SER A 609 32.38 9.68 19.56
CA SER A 609 33.38 10.60 20.07
C SER A 609 34.17 9.90 21.15
N ASP A 610 35.46 10.21 21.25
CA ASP A 610 36.36 9.73 22.31
C ASP A 610 36.42 8.20 22.46
N LEU A 611 36.40 7.47 21.34
CA LEU A 611 36.61 6.03 21.38
C LEU A 611 38.06 5.73 21.80
N PRO A 612 38.26 4.81 22.77
CA PRO A 612 39.60 4.38 23.14
C PRO A 612 40.28 3.67 21.99
N PRO A 613 41.60 3.77 21.89
CA PRO A 613 42.39 2.96 20.89
C PRO A 613 42.17 1.47 21.13
N GLY A 614 41.90 0.71 20.05
CA GLY A 614 41.71 -0.74 20.16
C GLY A 614 41.40 -1.41 18.84
#